data_435d1e5fdea64576f8c669c765878ab6
#
_entry.id   435d1e5fdea64576f8c669c765878ab6
#
_cell.length_a   1.000
_cell.length_b   1.000
_cell.length_c   1.000
_cell.angle_alpha   90.00
_cell.angle_beta   90.00
_cell.angle_gamma   90.00
#
_symmetry.space_group_name_H-M   'P 1'
#
loop_
_entity.id
_entity.type
_entity.pdbx_description
1 polymer ?
#
loop_
_entity_poly.entity_id
_entity_poly.type
_entity_poly.pdbx_seq_one_letter_code
_entity_poly.pdbx_strand_id
1 'polypeptide(L)'
;VGEKRSAWVRDSDNWQDEVINVDDSLALHSIHERYAEELFAVVQKNKPWLQTAMDWPQYVLSVEDSHKNAQGNYILHHRGYAKMFLIMRDKKIVGVVSFNQIEPTNKTAYIGYWLDENVLGQGIISRSLEAVTQKYAREGLVRRFVIKCIVSNTASNRVAQRNGFTLEGRLKQAEFLNGEFHDQNIYGRIIE
;
A
#
# COMPACT_ATOMS: atom_id res chain seq x y z
N VAL A 1 15.40 4.61 29.70
CA VAL A 1 14.72 3.78 28.68
C VAL A 1 13.22 4.03 28.71
N GLY A 2 12.62 4.17 29.92
CA GLY A 2 11.18 4.43 30.07
C GLY A 2 10.75 5.82 29.59
N GLU A 3 11.56 6.85 29.84
CA GLU A 3 11.28 8.22 29.42
C GLU A 3 11.32 8.39 27.90
N LYS A 4 12.28 7.74 27.21
CA LYS A 4 12.36 7.76 25.74
C LYS A 4 11.17 7.07 25.11
N ARG A 5 10.67 5.98 25.70
CA ARG A 5 9.50 5.26 25.24
C ARG A 5 8.23 6.11 25.39
N SER A 6 8.11 6.80 26.52
CA SER A 6 6.97 7.68 26.81
C SER A 6 6.93 8.89 25.86
N ALA A 7 8.07 9.52 25.57
CA ALA A 7 8.16 10.62 24.63
C ALA A 7 7.79 10.17 23.21
N TRP A 8 8.21 8.97 22.83
CA TRP A 8 7.94 8.41 21.51
C TRP A 8 6.45 8.14 21.29
N VAL A 9 5.77 7.58 22.28
CA VAL A 9 4.31 7.35 22.26
C VAL A 9 3.58 8.69 22.17
N ARG A 10 4.02 9.72 22.90
CA ARG A 10 3.43 11.07 22.84
C ARG A 10 3.58 11.71 21.47
N ASP A 11 4.72 11.55 20.81
CA ASP A 11 4.92 12.07 19.45
C ASP A 11 3.95 11.40 18.46
N SER A 12 3.72 10.08 18.59
CA SER A 12 2.80 9.37 17.73
C SER A 12 1.34 9.77 17.96
N ASP A 13 0.96 10.11 19.20
CA ASP A 13 -0.40 10.55 19.53
C ASP A 13 -0.74 11.92 18.96
N ASN A 14 0.27 12.74 18.61
CA ASN A 14 0.08 14.08 18.05
C ASN A 14 0.03 14.11 16.51
N TRP A 15 0.25 12.98 15.85
CA TRP A 15 0.20 12.93 14.40
C TRP A 15 -1.25 12.93 13.92
N GLN A 16 -1.52 13.74 12.89
CA GLN A 16 -2.84 13.84 12.28
C GLN A 16 -3.00 12.82 11.16
N ASP A 17 -4.22 12.32 11.01
CA ASP A 17 -4.56 11.46 9.88
C ASP A 17 -4.42 12.23 8.57
N GLU A 18 -3.98 11.50 7.58
CA GLU A 18 -3.92 11.98 6.21
C GLU A 18 -5.10 11.39 5.43
N VAL A 19 -5.88 12.25 4.78
CA VAL A 19 -7.03 11.83 3.97
C VAL A 19 -6.89 12.40 2.58
N ILE A 20 -7.03 11.56 1.56
CA ILE A 20 -7.04 11.98 0.16
C ILE A 20 -8.41 11.62 -0.40
N ASN A 21 -9.18 12.62 -0.77
CA ASN A 21 -10.46 12.41 -1.43
C ASN A 21 -10.22 12.10 -2.91
N VAL A 22 -10.77 10.98 -3.37
CA VAL A 22 -10.62 10.52 -4.75
C VAL A 22 -11.82 10.95 -5.58
N ASP A 23 -13.03 10.62 -5.12
CA ASP A 23 -14.30 11.03 -5.70
C ASP A 23 -15.41 10.97 -4.64
N ASP A 24 -16.67 11.10 -5.04
CA ASP A 24 -17.83 11.16 -4.12
C ASP A 24 -17.95 9.93 -3.22
N SER A 25 -17.51 8.77 -3.69
CA SER A 25 -17.65 7.50 -2.97
C SER A 25 -16.33 6.94 -2.43
N LEU A 26 -15.20 7.45 -2.92
CA LEU A 26 -13.87 6.88 -2.70
C LEU A 26 -12.94 7.86 -2.02
N ALA A 27 -12.31 7.43 -0.93
CA ALA A 27 -11.30 8.19 -0.22
C ALA A 27 -10.17 7.28 0.27
N LEU A 28 -8.99 7.84 0.46
CA LEU A 28 -7.84 7.15 1.01
C LEU A 28 -7.58 7.69 2.41
N HIS A 29 -7.59 6.81 3.41
CA HIS A 29 -7.33 7.18 4.81
C HIS A 29 -6.04 6.56 5.27
N SER A 30 -5.14 7.36 5.83
CA SER A 30 -3.89 6.84 6.38
C SER A 30 -4.16 5.80 7.47
N ILE A 31 -3.28 4.80 7.54
CA ILE A 31 -3.41 3.70 8.50
C ILE A 31 -3.43 4.22 9.93
N HIS A 32 -4.29 3.65 10.75
CA HIS A 32 -4.35 3.86 12.19
C HIS A 32 -4.85 2.59 12.85
N GLU A 33 -4.44 2.36 14.09
CA GLU A 33 -4.83 1.17 14.85
C GLU A 33 -6.35 0.99 14.99
N ARG A 34 -7.12 2.09 15.01
CA ARG A 34 -8.58 2.03 15.11
C ARG A 34 -9.24 1.27 13.94
N TYR A 35 -8.54 1.11 12.81
CA TYR A 35 -9.02 0.36 11.66
C TYR A 35 -8.63 -1.11 11.68
N ALA A 36 -7.85 -1.55 12.68
CA ALA A 36 -7.24 -2.88 12.67
C ALA A 36 -8.26 -4.02 12.62
N GLU A 37 -9.37 -3.91 13.34
CA GLU A 37 -10.40 -4.96 13.37
C GLU A 37 -11.14 -5.06 12.03
N GLU A 38 -11.56 -3.94 11.45
CA GLU A 38 -12.21 -3.91 10.15
C GLU A 38 -11.27 -4.42 9.06
N LEU A 39 -10.01 -3.97 9.08
CA LEU A 39 -8.99 -4.42 8.13
C LEU A 39 -8.75 -5.92 8.24
N PHE A 40 -8.66 -6.43 9.46
CA PHE A 40 -8.52 -7.87 9.70
C PHE A 40 -9.65 -8.65 9.06
N ALA A 41 -10.90 -8.20 9.24
CA ALA A 41 -12.07 -8.85 8.67
C ALA A 41 -12.00 -8.89 7.14
N VAL A 42 -11.60 -7.80 6.50
CA VAL A 42 -11.44 -7.74 5.03
C VAL A 42 -10.33 -8.68 4.56
N VAL A 43 -9.20 -8.72 5.26
CA VAL A 43 -8.09 -9.62 4.92
C VAL A 43 -8.53 -11.09 5.06
N GLN A 44 -9.21 -11.44 6.15
CA GLN A 44 -9.65 -12.84 6.35
C GLN A 44 -10.66 -13.27 5.28
N LYS A 45 -11.60 -12.41 4.95
CA LYS A 45 -12.59 -12.67 3.89
C LYS A 45 -11.93 -12.93 2.54
N ASN A 46 -10.83 -12.25 2.25
CA ASN A 46 -10.14 -12.30 0.96
C ASN A 46 -8.88 -13.17 0.97
N LYS A 47 -8.59 -13.86 2.08
CA LYS A 47 -7.31 -14.55 2.28
C LYS A 47 -6.94 -15.51 1.14
N PRO A 48 -7.83 -16.42 0.69
CA PRO A 48 -7.50 -17.31 -0.44
C PRO A 48 -7.17 -16.52 -1.72
N TRP A 49 -7.91 -15.46 -2.00
CA TRP A 49 -7.68 -14.58 -3.13
C TRP A 49 -6.34 -13.85 -3.03
N LEU A 50 -6.06 -13.23 -1.87
CA LEU A 50 -4.83 -12.47 -1.64
C LEU A 50 -3.59 -13.37 -1.69
N GLN A 51 -3.66 -14.59 -1.19
CA GLN A 51 -2.54 -15.53 -1.16
C GLN A 51 -2.11 -16.02 -2.53
N THR A 52 -2.95 -15.87 -3.55
CA THR A 52 -2.56 -16.20 -4.93
C THR A 52 -1.51 -15.25 -5.48
N ALA A 53 -1.40 -14.04 -4.92
CA ALA A 53 -0.53 -12.98 -5.42
C ALA A 53 0.44 -12.41 -4.37
N MET A 54 0.22 -12.67 -3.07
CA MET A 54 0.99 -12.07 -1.99
C MET A 54 1.30 -13.07 -0.90
N ASP A 55 2.49 -12.96 -0.31
CA ASP A 55 2.98 -13.87 0.72
C ASP A 55 2.43 -13.53 2.12
N TRP A 56 2.28 -12.26 2.44
CA TRP A 56 2.00 -11.77 3.79
C TRP A 56 0.65 -12.21 4.40
N PRO A 57 -0.44 -12.47 3.63
CA PRO A 57 -1.74 -12.78 4.26
C PRO A 57 -1.72 -14.01 5.16
N GLN A 58 -0.89 -14.99 4.87
CA GLN A 58 -0.79 -16.22 5.66
C GLN A 58 -0.30 -15.97 7.10
N TYR A 59 0.40 -14.85 7.33
CA TYR A 59 0.95 -14.50 8.64
C TYR A 59 0.01 -13.65 9.49
N VAL A 60 -1.10 -13.19 8.93
CA VAL A 60 -2.14 -12.44 9.66
C VAL A 60 -3.12 -13.45 10.24
N LEU A 61 -2.87 -13.89 11.47
CA LEU A 61 -3.59 -15.00 12.11
C LEU A 61 -4.62 -14.51 13.13
N SER A 62 -4.50 -13.30 13.63
CA SER A 62 -5.35 -12.77 14.68
C SER A 62 -5.57 -11.27 14.53
N VAL A 63 -6.58 -10.75 15.22
CA VAL A 63 -6.82 -9.30 15.34
C VAL A 63 -5.60 -8.61 15.95
N GLU A 64 -4.91 -9.26 16.87
CA GLU A 64 -3.69 -8.70 17.48
C GLU A 64 -2.58 -8.50 16.47
N ASP A 65 -2.41 -9.42 15.52
CA ASP A 65 -1.44 -9.25 14.43
C ASP A 65 -1.80 -8.02 13.60
N SER A 66 -3.08 -7.82 13.33
CA SER A 66 -3.56 -6.65 12.60
C SER A 66 -3.29 -5.34 13.37
N HIS A 67 -3.50 -5.34 14.69
CA HIS A 67 -3.19 -4.19 15.54
C HIS A 67 -1.69 -3.85 15.50
N LYS A 68 -0.83 -4.85 15.64
CA LYS A 68 0.63 -4.67 15.61
C LYS A 68 1.09 -4.14 14.25
N ASN A 69 0.55 -4.70 13.18
CA ASN A 69 0.87 -4.25 11.82
C ASN A 69 0.42 -2.80 11.60
N ALA A 70 -0.77 -2.46 12.08
CA ALA A 70 -1.28 -1.11 11.98
C ALA A 70 -0.42 -0.10 12.76
N GLN A 71 -0.02 -0.46 13.97
CA GLN A 71 0.87 0.38 14.78
C GLN A 71 2.21 0.63 14.10
N GLY A 72 2.84 -0.42 13.58
CA GLY A 72 4.11 -0.32 12.87
C GLY A 72 4.00 0.53 11.60
N ASN A 73 2.98 0.30 10.80
CA ASN A 73 2.75 1.06 9.57
C ASN A 73 2.38 2.52 9.85
N TYR A 74 1.64 2.78 10.92
CA TYR A 74 1.32 4.14 11.37
C TYR A 74 2.58 4.96 11.61
N ILE A 75 3.55 4.38 12.31
CA ILE A 75 4.80 5.03 12.61
C ILE A 75 5.61 5.31 11.34
N LEU A 76 5.75 4.30 10.49
CA LEU A 76 6.46 4.44 9.21
C LEU A 76 5.82 5.51 8.33
N HIS A 77 4.48 5.54 8.29
CA HIS A 77 3.71 6.50 7.51
C HIS A 77 4.00 7.94 7.94
N HIS A 78 3.88 8.21 9.22
CA HIS A 78 4.05 9.57 9.73
C HIS A 78 5.51 10.02 9.80
N ARG A 79 6.45 9.09 9.82
CA ARG A 79 7.89 9.40 9.72
C ARG A 79 8.38 9.54 8.28
N GLY A 80 7.56 9.18 7.30
CA GLY A 80 7.91 9.34 5.89
C GLY A 80 8.79 8.24 5.29
N TYR A 81 9.00 7.11 6.00
CA TYR A 81 9.75 5.97 5.46
C TYR A 81 8.90 5.11 4.54
N ALA A 82 7.61 5.10 4.76
CA ALA A 82 6.62 4.40 3.97
C ALA A 82 5.29 5.13 4.10
N LYS A 83 4.31 4.78 3.28
CA LYS A 83 2.93 5.29 3.42
C LYS A 83 1.97 4.13 3.24
N MET A 84 0.90 4.12 4.03
CA MET A 84 -0.14 3.12 3.89
C MET A 84 -1.49 3.80 4.00
N PHE A 85 -2.29 3.66 2.94
CA PHE A 85 -3.64 4.21 2.88
C PHE A 85 -4.65 3.08 2.74
N LEU A 86 -5.69 3.13 3.56
CA LEU A 86 -6.86 2.28 3.40
C LEU A 86 -7.75 2.90 2.32
N ILE A 87 -8.14 2.09 1.35
CA ILE A 87 -9.08 2.52 0.33
C ILE A 87 -10.47 2.37 0.93
N MET A 88 -11.16 3.49 1.12
CA MET A 88 -12.50 3.53 1.70
C MET A 88 -13.52 3.82 0.61
N ARG A 89 -14.46 2.92 0.46
CA ARG A 89 -15.61 3.12 -0.43
C ARG A 89 -16.86 3.19 0.42
N ASP A 90 -17.56 4.33 0.36
CA ASP A 90 -18.75 4.59 1.19
C ASP A 90 -18.46 4.28 2.67
N LYS A 91 -17.31 4.74 3.15
CA LYS A 91 -16.83 4.58 4.53
C LYS A 91 -16.47 3.15 4.95
N LYS A 92 -16.34 2.22 4.00
CA LYS A 92 -15.93 0.83 4.26
C LYS A 92 -14.59 0.54 3.61
N ILE A 93 -13.72 -0.16 4.32
CA ILE A 93 -12.43 -0.60 3.79
C ILE A 93 -12.65 -1.64 2.70
N VAL A 94 -12.14 -1.35 1.50
CA VAL A 94 -12.18 -2.28 0.36
C VAL A 94 -10.80 -2.68 -0.14
N GLY A 95 -9.74 -2.11 0.41
CA GLY A 95 -8.39 -2.44 0.00
C GLY A 95 -7.36 -1.50 0.61
N VAL A 96 -6.15 -1.59 0.07
CA VAL A 96 -5.00 -0.80 0.51
C VAL A 96 -4.22 -0.35 -0.71
N VAL A 97 -3.72 0.89 -0.67
CA VAL A 97 -2.67 1.38 -1.55
C VAL A 97 -1.56 1.91 -0.66
N SER A 98 -0.32 1.57 -0.97
CA SER A 98 0.82 1.91 -0.12
C SER A 98 2.03 2.30 -0.92
N PHE A 99 2.91 3.08 -0.28
CA PHE A 99 4.32 3.17 -0.64
C PHE A 99 5.06 2.29 0.37
N ASN A 100 5.47 1.11 -0.06
CA ASN A 100 6.12 0.13 0.83
C ASN A 100 7.47 0.63 1.32
N GLN A 101 8.10 1.50 0.55
CA GLN A 101 9.37 2.15 0.85
C GLN A 101 9.43 3.48 0.13
N ILE A 102 9.99 4.48 0.78
CA ILE A 102 10.32 5.76 0.16
C ILE A 102 11.82 5.99 0.33
N GLU A 103 12.49 6.31 -0.78
CA GLU A 103 13.88 6.73 -0.79
C GLU A 103 13.90 8.26 -0.85
N PRO A 104 14.15 8.95 0.26
CA PRO A 104 13.94 10.41 0.33
C PRO A 104 14.83 11.21 -0.62
N THR A 105 16.09 10.85 -0.71
CA THR A 105 17.05 11.55 -1.57
C THR A 105 16.75 11.34 -3.04
N ASN A 106 16.39 10.11 -3.42
CA ASN A 106 16.04 9.76 -4.79
C ASN A 106 14.61 10.16 -5.15
N LYS A 107 13.82 10.57 -4.16
CA LYS A 107 12.38 10.88 -4.30
C LYS A 107 11.63 9.77 -5.05
N THR A 108 11.92 8.53 -4.66
CA THR A 108 11.36 7.32 -5.26
C THR A 108 10.50 6.60 -4.26
N ALA A 109 9.29 6.20 -4.68
CA ALA A 109 8.38 5.39 -3.87
C ALA A 109 8.06 4.08 -4.57
N TYR A 110 8.08 2.98 -3.82
CA TYR A 110 7.73 1.64 -4.30
C TYR A 110 6.29 1.34 -3.89
N ILE A 111 5.42 1.16 -4.88
CA ILE A 111 3.97 1.06 -4.70
C ILE A 111 3.54 -0.39 -4.48
N GLY A 112 2.65 -0.60 -3.51
CA GLY A 112 1.91 -1.83 -3.32
C GLY A 112 0.41 -1.55 -3.27
N TYR A 113 -0.41 -2.55 -3.59
CA TYR A 113 -1.86 -2.42 -3.50
C TYR A 113 -2.54 -3.78 -3.49
N TRP A 114 -3.72 -3.82 -2.91
CA TRP A 114 -4.63 -4.95 -3.03
C TRP A 114 -6.07 -4.47 -2.85
N LEU A 115 -7.01 -5.27 -3.33
CA LEU A 115 -8.41 -4.92 -3.35
C LEU A 115 -9.26 -6.13 -2.99
N ASP A 116 -10.38 -5.90 -2.29
CA ASP A 116 -11.40 -6.90 -2.05
C ASP A 116 -11.88 -7.45 -3.40
N GLU A 117 -11.94 -8.78 -3.52
CA GLU A 117 -12.34 -9.46 -4.76
C GLU A 117 -13.71 -9.00 -5.27
N ASN A 118 -14.62 -8.67 -4.35
CA ASN A 118 -16.00 -8.30 -4.69
C ASN A 118 -16.15 -6.93 -5.36
N VAL A 119 -15.11 -6.11 -5.34
CA VAL A 119 -15.14 -4.77 -5.95
C VAL A 119 -14.14 -4.60 -7.09
N LEU A 120 -13.65 -5.71 -7.63
CA LEU A 120 -12.75 -5.70 -8.79
C LEU A 120 -13.49 -5.20 -10.05
N GLY A 121 -12.74 -4.69 -11.02
CA GLY A 121 -13.26 -4.28 -12.31
C GLY A 121 -14.00 -2.94 -12.31
N GLN A 122 -13.87 -2.14 -11.26
CA GLN A 122 -14.54 -0.84 -11.12
C GLN A 122 -13.58 0.35 -11.18
N GLY A 123 -12.32 0.11 -11.53
CA GLY A 123 -11.31 1.17 -11.63
C GLY A 123 -10.84 1.76 -10.30
N ILE A 124 -11.11 1.09 -9.18
CA ILE A 124 -10.80 1.61 -7.85
C ILE A 124 -9.30 1.77 -7.66
N ILE A 125 -8.49 0.76 -8.02
CA ILE A 125 -7.03 0.85 -7.90
C ILE A 125 -6.46 1.96 -8.77
N SER A 126 -6.91 2.06 -10.02
CA SER A 126 -6.42 3.10 -10.95
C SER A 126 -6.70 4.51 -10.43
N ARG A 127 -7.92 4.76 -9.93
CA ARG A 127 -8.27 6.06 -9.36
C ARG A 127 -7.50 6.36 -8.09
N SER A 128 -7.29 5.36 -7.24
CA SER A 128 -6.52 5.49 -6.00
C SER A 128 -5.05 5.79 -6.28
N LEU A 129 -4.45 5.07 -7.24
CA LEU A 129 -3.07 5.32 -7.67
C LEU A 129 -2.89 6.73 -8.21
N GLU A 130 -3.80 7.17 -9.08
CA GLU A 130 -3.72 8.51 -9.65
C GLU A 130 -3.79 9.58 -8.55
N ALA A 131 -4.71 9.42 -7.60
CA ALA A 131 -4.87 10.38 -6.50
C ALA A 131 -3.63 10.46 -5.61
N VAL A 132 -3.08 9.33 -5.18
CA VAL A 132 -1.94 9.32 -4.27
C VAL A 132 -0.64 9.76 -4.95
N THR A 133 -0.41 9.32 -6.19
CA THR A 133 0.81 9.70 -6.92
C THR A 133 0.82 11.18 -7.25
N GLN A 134 -0.31 11.73 -7.70
CA GLN A 134 -0.43 13.15 -8.01
C GLN A 134 -0.23 14.03 -6.77
N LYS A 135 -0.79 13.64 -5.64
CA LYS A 135 -0.62 14.40 -4.39
C LYS A 135 0.85 14.48 -3.99
N TYR A 136 1.54 13.35 -3.94
CA TYR A 136 2.93 13.31 -3.50
C TYR A 136 3.88 13.96 -4.50
N ALA A 137 3.57 13.90 -5.79
CA ALA A 137 4.33 14.62 -6.81
C ALA A 137 4.16 16.15 -6.68
N ARG A 138 2.92 16.63 -6.52
CA ARG A 138 2.64 18.07 -6.35
C ARG A 138 3.31 18.64 -5.10
N GLU A 139 3.39 17.87 -4.03
CA GLU A 139 4.05 18.30 -2.79
C GLU A 139 5.58 18.19 -2.86
N GLY A 140 6.12 17.70 -3.96
CA GLY A 140 7.56 17.57 -4.17
C GLY A 140 8.22 16.48 -3.33
N LEU A 141 7.44 15.58 -2.76
CA LEU A 141 7.95 14.52 -1.88
C LEU A 141 8.44 13.30 -2.66
N VAL A 142 7.75 12.96 -3.75
CA VAL A 142 8.10 11.84 -4.64
C VAL A 142 7.98 12.31 -6.08
N ARG A 143 8.94 11.93 -6.92
CA ARG A 143 8.89 12.19 -8.35
C ARG A 143 8.91 10.94 -9.20
N ARG A 144 9.47 9.84 -8.66
CA ARG A 144 9.57 8.54 -9.34
C ARG A 144 8.76 7.50 -8.57
N PHE A 145 7.83 6.87 -9.26
CA PHE A 145 6.97 5.83 -8.69
C PHE A 145 7.29 4.50 -9.37
N VAL A 146 7.42 3.43 -8.58
CA VAL A 146 7.83 2.12 -9.04
C VAL A 146 6.80 1.07 -8.64
N ILE A 147 6.41 0.22 -9.59
CA ILE A 147 5.62 -0.98 -9.33
C ILE A 147 6.45 -2.19 -9.73
N LYS A 148 6.64 -3.12 -8.79
CA LYS A 148 7.24 -4.42 -9.06
C LYS A 148 6.16 -5.48 -8.95
N CYS A 149 6.05 -6.36 -9.93
CA CYS A 149 5.09 -7.45 -9.88
C CYS A 149 5.64 -8.69 -10.56
N ILE A 150 5.23 -9.85 -10.07
CA ILE A 150 5.61 -11.14 -10.66
C ILE A 150 5.19 -11.14 -12.13
N VAL A 151 6.09 -11.62 -13.01
CA VAL A 151 5.88 -11.61 -14.46
C VAL A 151 4.56 -12.26 -14.87
N SER A 152 4.16 -13.35 -14.19
CA SER A 152 2.92 -14.07 -14.48
C SER A 152 1.66 -13.42 -13.88
N ASN A 153 1.81 -12.41 -13.03
CA ASN A 153 0.64 -11.71 -12.46
C ASN A 153 0.08 -10.72 -13.48
N THR A 154 -0.75 -11.24 -14.39
CA THR A 154 -1.32 -10.45 -15.49
C THR A 154 -2.09 -9.23 -15.01
N ALA A 155 -2.88 -9.37 -13.95
CA ALA A 155 -3.71 -8.29 -13.42
C ALA A 155 -2.84 -7.11 -12.95
N SER A 156 -1.77 -7.38 -12.19
CA SER A 156 -0.88 -6.34 -11.68
C SER A 156 -0.07 -5.68 -12.79
N ASN A 157 0.41 -6.46 -13.77
CA ASN A 157 1.10 -5.91 -14.95
C ASN A 157 0.19 -4.96 -15.74
N ARG A 158 -1.08 -5.32 -15.89
CA ARG A 158 -2.07 -4.46 -16.58
C ARG A 158 -2.35 -3.17 -15.82
N VAL A 159 -2.41 -3.23 -14.50
CA VAL A 159 -2.58 -2.02 -13.67
C VAL A 159 -1.43 -1.05 -13.92
N ALA A 160 -0.20 -1.53 -13.89
CA ALA A 160 0.97 -0.70 -14.13
C ALA A 160 0.92 -0.06 -15.53
N GLN A 161 0.68 -0.85 -16.56
CA GLN A 161 0.60 -0.37 -17.95
C GLN A 161 -0.52 0.65 -18.14
N ARG A 162 -1.70 0.37 -17.60
CA ARG A 162 -2.88 1.23 -17.72
C ARG A 162 -2.69 2.57 -17.04
N ASN A 163 -1.87 2.63 -16.01
CA ASN A 163 -1.65 3.85 -15.22
C ASN A 163 -0.40 4.63 -15.64
N GLY A 164 0.12 4.36 -16.84
CA GLY A 164 1.21 5.13 -17.42
C GLY A 164 2.60 4.76 -16.92
N PHE A 165 2.74 3.58 -16.31
CA PHE A 165 4.04 3.05 -15.92
C PHE A 165 4.69 2.37 -17.10
N THR A 166 5.99 2.60 -17.30
CA THR A 166 6.79 2.01 -18.36
C THR A 166 7.60 0.84 -17.82
N LEU A 167 7.63 -0.27 -18.56
CA LEU A 167 8.46 -1.42 -18.20
C LEU A 167 9.94 -1.01 -18.31
N GLU A 168 10.68 -1.13 -17.22
CA GLU A 168 12.10 -0.77 -17.16
C GLU A 168 13.01 -1.99 -17.14
N GLY A 169 12.49 -3.14 -16.80
CA GLY A 169 13.31 -4.34 -16.78
C GLY A 169 12.62 -5.51 -16.09
N ARG A 170 13.41 -6.58 -15.95
CA ARG A 170 13.00 -7.83 -15.30
C ARG A 170 14.04 -8.21 -14.25
N LEU A 171 13.59 -8.42 -13.03
CA LEU A 171 14.43 -8.82 -11.91
C LEU A 171 14.35 -10.33 -11.74
N LYS A 172 15.50 -11.01 -11.78
CA LYS A 172 15.55 -12.47 -11.71
C LYS A 172 15.32 -12.97 -10.31
N GLN A 173 14.34 -13.88 -10.15
CA GLN A 173 14.04 -14.59 -8.91
C GLN A 173 13.96 -13.64 -7.69
N ALA A 174 13.27 -12.52 -7.87
CA ALA A 174 13.28 -11.42 -6.92
C ALA A 174 12.13 -11.48 -5.91
N GLU A 175 11.16 -12.37 -6.10
CA GLU A 175 10.03 -12.50 -5.18
C GLU A 175 9.76 -13.95 -4.85
N PHE A 176 9.69 -14.26 -3.54
CA PHE A 176 9.29 -15.59 -3.06
C PHE A 176 7.77 -15.60 -2.86
N LEU A 177 7.09 -16.54 -3.51
CA LEU A 177 5.65 -16.72 -3.39
C LEU A 177 5.29 -18.20 -3.57
N ASN A 178 4.49 -18.72 -2.63
CA ASN A 178 3.95 -20.10 -2.70
C ASN A 178 5.04 -21.17 -2.95
N GLY A 179 6.14 -21.04 -2.21
CA GLY A 179 7.23 -22.03 -2.24
C GLY A 179 8.23 -21.88 -3.39
N GLU A 180 8.09 -20.87 -4.22
CA GLU A 180 8.96 -20.66 -5.39
C GLU A 180 9.47 -19.23 -5.48
N PHE A 181 10.65 -19.05 -6.06
CA PHE A 181 11.18 -17.73 -6.43
C PHE A 181 10.73 -17.37 -7.85
N HIS A 182 10.21 -16.16 -8.00
CA HIS A 182 9.66 -15.66 -9.26
C HIS A 182 10.41 -14.44 -9.76
N ASP A 183 10.49 -14.32 -11.07
CA ASP A 183 10.94 -13.09 -11.69
C ASP A 183 9.88 -12.00 -11.51
N GLN A 184 10.35 -10.77 -11.33
CA GLN A 184 9.49 -9.59 -11.29
C GLN A 184 9.73 -8.70 -12.51
N ASN A 185 8.66 -8.14 -13.05
CA ASN A 185 8.75 -6.96 -13.89
C ASN A 185 8.86 -5.73 -12.99
N ILE A 186 9.69 -4.76 -13.39
CA ILE A 186 9.79 -3.47 -12.73
C ILE A 186 9.32 -2.39 -13.68
N TYR A 187 8.34 -1.62 -13.23
CA TYR A 187 7.73 -0.52 -13.97
C TYR A 187 8.01 0.80 -13.25
N GLY A 188 8.26 1.86 -14.01
CA GLY A 188 8.49 3.18 -13.45
C GLY A 188 7.64 4.26 -14.11
N ARG A 189 7.26 5.25 -13.32
CA ARG A 189 6.59 6.46 -13.80
C ARG A 189 7.19 7.68 -13.12
N ILE A 190 7.56 8.69 -13.90
CA ILE A 190 8.06 9.96 -13.37
C ILE A 190 6.97 11.01 -13.54
N ILE A 191 6.65 11.72 -12.45
CA ILE A 191 5.72 12.84 -12.44
C ILE A 191 6.50 14.06 -11.93
N GLU A 192 6.66 15.03 -12.80
CA GLU A 192 7.37 16.28 -12.47
C GLU A 192 6.42 17.44 -12.23
#